data_ce3bd29eb5fe3e59bd667a3498d36e2c
#
_entry.id   ce3bd29eb5fe3e59bd667a3498d36e2c
#
_cell.length_a   1.000
_cell.length_b   1.000
_cell.length_c   1.000
_cell.angle_alpha   90.00
_cell.angle_beta   90.00
_cell.angle_gamma   90.00
#
_symmetry.space_group_name_H-M   'P 1'
#
loop_
_entity.id
_entity.type
_entity.pdbx_description
1 polymer ?
#
loop_
_entity_poly.entity_id
_entity_poly.type
_entity_poly.pdbx_seq_one_letter_code
_entity_poly.pdbx_strand_id
1 'polypeptide(L)'
;ESDARRGKSEVFNRSLAGVRACKKAKLMFGVAASICRSNYSDLVNRRYLERIAAEGAHYIWYYIYRPVGAEPNPENALTKEQVASLRRFIVEQRKDAPLFIIETYWDEKGRALCPGAMGMSHHLSPAGALEFCPPLQLAKDFINADASNLTQLFRDSAFLDGLRKMTAETSRGCILLENPSKLADFLVKEGAIDTTSRQTVMEELKKMTPCAGHNMSAGEEIPEENAIYRYIKKHYFFGFGAYG
;
A
#
# COMPACT_ATOMS: atom_id res chain seq x y z
N GLU A 1 -3.31 20.90 -4.67
CA GLU A 1 -3.86 19.55 -4.82
C GLU A 1 -3.85 18.76 -3.50
N SER A 2 -2.73 18.67 -2.78
CA SER A 2 -2.65 17.96 -1.47
C SER A 2 -3.74 18.42 -0.50
N ASP A 3 -3.96 19.71 -0.37
CA ASP A 3 -4.96 20.27 0.52
C ASP A 3 -6.38 19.95 0.06
N ALA A 4 -6.67 20.06 -1.24
CA ALA A 4 -7.97 19.72 -1.81
C ALA A 4 -8.33 18.23 -1.57
N ARG A 5 -7.37 17.33 -1.76
CA ARG A 5 -7.57 15.89 -1.52
C ARG A 5 -7.80 15.53 -0.05
N ARG A 6 -7.31 16.36 0.87
CA ARG A 6 -7.45 16.14 2.31
C ARG A 6 -8.58 16.93 2.94
N GLY A 7 -9.31 17.70 2.14
CA GLY A 7 -10.44 18.52 2.60
C GLY A 7 -10.07 19.62 3.60
N LYS A 8 -8.78 19.97 3.69
CA LYS A 8 -8.28 20.99 4.64
C LYS A 8 -7.19 21.81 3.98
N SER A 9 -7.20 23.14 4.22
CA SER A 9 -6.13 24.04 3.85
C SER A 9 -4.85 23.80 4.67
N GLU A 10 -3.72 24.21 4.14
CA GLU A 10 -2.41 24.20 4.80
C GLU A 10 -1.83 22.83 5.17
N VAL A 11 -2.44 21.72 4.76
CA VAL A 11 -1.94 20.38 5.06
C VAL A 11 -0.54 20.19 4.49
N PHE A 12 -0.31 20.66 3.26
CA PHE A 12 1.01 20.61 2.64
C PHE A 12 2.06 21.40 3.42
N ASN A 13 1.76 22.64 3.78
CA ASN A 13 2.67 23.50 4.53
C ASN A 13 3.00 22.93 5.92
N ARG A 14 2.02 22.37 6.60
CA ARG A 14 2.22 21.71 7.91
C ARG A 14 3.11 20.45 7.76
N SER A 15 2.89 19.65 6.72
CA SER A 15 3.74 18.47 6.45
C SER A 15 5.18 18.91 6.17
N LEU A 16 5.39 19.97 5.37
CA LEU A 16 6.70 20.51 5.09
C LEU A 16 7.39 21.09 6.35
N ALA A 17 6.64 21.75 7.21
CA ALA A 17 7.15 22.21 8.50
C ALA A 17 7.58 21.03 9.39
N GLY A 18 6.83 19.94 9.41
CA GLY A 18 7.21 18.69 10.10
C GLY A 18 8.51 18.09 9.55
N VAL A 19 8.65 18.01 8.24
CA VAL A 19 9.88 17.56 7.56
C VAL A 19 11.10 18.40 8.01
N ARG A 20 10.96 19.72 8.01
CA ARG A 20 12.01 20.65 8.45
C ARG A 20 12.34 20.52 9.94
N ALA A 21 11.34 20.26 10.77
CA ALA A 21 11.54 19.99 12.19
C ALA A 21 12.33 18.70 12.43
N CYS A 22 12.01 17.62 11.70
CA CYS A 22 12.76 16.37 11.73
C CYS A 22 14.22 16.57 11.30
N LYS A 23 14.46 17.32 10.22
CA LYS A 23 15.82 17.68 9.77
C LYS A 23 16.59 18.42 10.86
N LYS A 24 15.97 19.45 11.48
CA LYS A 24 16.57 20.22 12.58
C LYS A 24 16.89 19.33 13.78
N ALA A 25 16.04 18.39 14.09
CA ALA A 25 16.24 17.41 15.18
C ALA A 25 17.21 16.28 14.82
N LYS A 26 17.79 16.27 13.62
CA LYS A 26 18.69 15.22 13.10
C LYS A 26 18.09 13.82 13.14
N LEU A 27 16.79 13.69 12.95
CA LEU A 27 16.10 12.40 12.87
C LEU A 27 16.28 11.79 11.49
N MET A 28 16.32 10.47 11.41
CA MET A 28 16.13 9.77 10.15
C MET A 28 14.64 9.75 9.83
N PHE A 29 14.25 10.29 8.67
CA PHE A 29 12.85 10.35 8.26
C PHE A 29 12.71 10.23 6.75
N GLY A 30 11.51 9.94 6.31
CA GLY A 30 11.13 9.90 4.90
C GLY A 30 9.77 10.53 4.65
N VAL A 31 9.36 10.49 3.39
CA VAL A 31 8.08 11.03 2.92
C VAL A 31 7.27 9.90 2.31
N ALA A 32 5.99 9.81 2.66
CA ALA A 32 5.04 8.91 2.01
C ALA A 32 4.22 9.69 0.96
N ALA A 33 4.18 9.18 -0.26
CA ALA A 33 3.48 9.80 -1.38
C ALA A 33 2.44 8.83 -1.96
N SER A 34 1.16 9.18 -1.81
CA SER A 34 0.07 8.45 -2.46
C SER A 34 -0.10 8.94 -3.89
N ILE A 35 0.26 8.10 -4.86
CA ILE A 35 0.25 8.41 -6.29
C ILE A 35 -1.11 8.10 -6.88
N CYS A 36 -1.69 9.07 -7.53
CA CYS A 36 -2.95 8.96 -8.27
C CYS A 36 -2.84 9.71 -9.60
N ARG A 37 -3.84 9.59 -10.46
CA ARG A 37 -3.81 10.19 -11.79
C ARG A 37 -3.57 11.69 -11.76
N SER A 38 -4.22 12.42 -10.86
CA SER A 38 -4.15 13.88 -10.79
C SER A 38 -2.81 14.43 -10.30
N ASN A 39 -2.00 13.64 -9.57
CA ASN A 39 -0.70 14.08 -9.06
C ASN A 39 0.50 13.32 -9.66
N TYR A 40 0.23 12.44 -10.65
CA TYR A 40 1.25 11.56 -11.20
C TYR A 40 2.49 12.34 -11.72
N SER A 41 2.25 13.32 -12.57
CA SER A 41 3.32 14.14 -13.17
C SER A 41 4.12 14.95 -12.14
N ASP A 42 3.48 15.36 -11.05
CA ASP A 42 4.10 16.17 -10.02
C ASP A 42 5.03 15.36 -9.09
N LEU A 43 4.70 14.08 -8.89
CA LEU A 43 5.36 13.24 -7.89
C LEU A 43 6.25 12.14 -8.50
N VAL A 44 6.00 11.75 -9.75
CA VAL A 44 6.75 10.70 -10.45
C VAL A 44 7.74 11.34 -11.43
N ASN A 45 8.71 12.05 -10.87
CA ASN A 45 9.79 12.67 -11.63
C ASN A 45 11.04 12.89 -10.75
N ARG A 46 12.21 13.02 -11.38
CA ARG A 46 13.51 13.21 -10.71
C ARG A 46 13.55 14.48 -9.87
N ARG A 47 13.01 15.58 -10.36
CA ARG A 47 12.99 16.88 -9.67
C ARG A 47 12.29 16.81 -8.31
N TYR A 48 11.22 16.00 -8.22
CA TYR A 48 10.54 15.79 -6.95
C TYR A 48 11.43 15.05 -5.94
N LEU A 49 12.13 13.99 -6.37
CA LEU A 49 13.07 13.25 -5.52
C LEU A 49 14.18 14.15 -4.99
N GLU A 50 14.80 14.95 -5.87
CA GLU A 50 15.84 15.90 -5.51
C GLU A 50 15.35 16.97 -4.52
N ARG A 51 14.12 17.47 -4.73
CA ARG A 51 13.52 18.45 -3.83
C ARG A 51 13.33 17.90 -2.42
N ILE A 52 12.76 16.70 -2.27
CA ILE A 52 12.53 16.13 -0.94
C ILE A 52 13.83 15.70 -0.27
N ALA A 53 14.83 15.26 -1.03
CA ALA A 53 16.19 15.01 -0.52
C ALA A 53 16.84 16.29 -0.01
N ALA A 54 16.71 17.41 -0.71
CA ALA A 54 17.20 18.72 -0.27
C ALA A 54 16.52 19.19 1.04
N GLU A 55 15.25 18.86 1.25
CA GLU A 55 14.57 19.09 2.52
C GLU A 55 15.06 18.12 3.63
N GLY A 56 15.90 17.14 3.32
CA GLY A 56 16.56 16.24 4.26
C GLY A 56 15.92 14.87 4.39
N ALA A 57 14.98 14.50 3.54
CA ALA A 57 14.40 13.17 3.53
C ALA A 57 15.43 12.11 3.11
N HIS A 58 15.48 10.99 3.82
CA HIS A 58 16.39 9.87 3.56
C HIS A 58 15.76 8.83 2.65
N TYR A 59 14.42 8.77 2.62
CA TYR A 59 13.66 7.87 1.76
C TYR A 59 12.32 8.47 1.34
N ILE A 60 11.79 7.96 0.23
CA ILE A 60 10.42 8.15 -0.19
C ILE A 60 9.72 6.80 -0.26
N TRP A 61 8.47 6.76 0.17
CA TRP A 61 7.60 5.62 0.03
C TRP A 61 6.48 5.94 -0.95
N TYR A 62 6.44 5.24 -2.08
CA TYR A 62 5.38 5.38 -3.07
C TYR A 62 4.23 4.42 -2.77
N TYR A 63 3.06 4.97 -2.55
CA TYR A 63 1.80 4.24 -2.43
C TYR A 63 0.94 4.48 -3.67
N ILE A 64 0.43 3.41 -4.27
CA ILE A 64 -0.58 3.50 -5.32
C ILE A 64 -1.92 3.78 -4.68
N TYR A 65 -2.59 4.86 -5.12
CA TYR A 65 -3.92 5.22 -4.65
C TYR A 65 -4.92 4.09 -4.91
N ARG A 66 -5.71 3.77 -3.92
CA ARG A 66 -6.83 2.82 -4.02
C ARG A 66 -8.14 3.55 -3.79
N PRO A 67 -9.10 3.50 -4.74
CA PRO A 67 -10.40 4.14 -4.60
C PRO A 67 -11.32 3.30 -3.70
N VAL A 68 -11.08 3.37 -2.40
CA VAL A 68 -11.84 2.67 -1.36
C VAL A 68 -12.42 3.67 -0.36
N GLY A 69 -13.40 3.26 0.43
CA GLY A 69 -14.07 4.09 1.43
C GLY A 69 -15.46 4.56 0.97
N ALA A 70 -16.09 5.38 1.78
CA ALA A 70 -17.47 5.83 1.56
C ALA A 70 -17.66 6.65 0.27
N GLU A 71 -16.64 7.42 -0.09
CA GLU A 71 -16.63 8.27 -1.29
C GLU A 71 -15.42 7.95 -2.17
N PRO A 72 -15.38 6.79 -2.82
CA PRO A 72 -14.28 6.39 -3.67
C PRO A 72 -14.26 7.25 -4.94
N ASN A 73 -13.04 7.56 -5.42
CA ASN A 73 -12.86 8.24 -6.71
C ASN A 73 -12.10 7.33 -7.68
N PRO A 74 -12.78 6.40 -8.38
CA PRO A 74 -12.13 5.47 -9.30
C PRO A 74 -11.47 6.17 -10.50
N GLU A 75 -11.98 7.33 -10.92
CA GLU A 75 -11.40 8.11 -12.02
C GLU A 75 -9.98 8.62 -11.69
N ASN A 76 -9.65 8.72 -10.40
CA ASN A 76 -8.33 9.14 -9.96
C ASN A 76 -7.35 7.96 -9.73
N ALA A 77 -7.78 6.72 -9.94
CA ALA A 77 -6.89 5.56 -9.93
C ALA A 77 -5.93 5.61 -11.13
N LEU A 78 -4.73 5.06 -10.95
CA LEU A 78 -3.76 4.97 -12.04
C LEU A 78 -4.27 4.05 -13.16
N THR A 79 -3.94 4.37 -14.40
CA THR A 79 -4.11 3.45 -15.51
C THR A 79 -3.02 2.36 -15.50
N LYS A 80 -3.20 1.27 -16.25
CA LYS A 80 -2.18 0.23 -16.39
C LYS A 80 -0.85 0.78 -16.90
N GLU A 81 -0.90 1.69 -17.86
CA GLU A 81 0.27 2.35 -18.44
C GLU A 81 1.00 3.21 -17.40
N GLN A 82 0.24 3.93 -16.56
CA GLN A 82 0.82 4.71 -15.47
C GLN A 82 1.44 3.82 -14.38
N VAL A 83 0.84 2.68 -14.06
CA VAL A 83 1.43 1.70 -13.13
C VAL A 83 2.74 1.15 -13.69
N ALA A 84 2.78 0.74 -14.95
CA ALA A 84 3.99 0.26 -15.61
C ALA A 84 5.06 1.36 -15.70
N SER A 85 4.65 2.61 -16.00
CA SER A 85 5.55 3.76 -16.04
C SER A 85 6.11 4.10 -14.66
N LEU A 86 5.30 4.02 -13.59
CA LEU A 86 5.76 4.18 -12.21
C LEU A 86 6.82 3.13 -11.86
N ARG A 87 6.60 1.88 -12.22
CA ARG A 87 7.57 0.82 -11.96
C ARG A 87 8.89 1.07 -12.70
N ARG A 88 8.85 1.43 -14.00
CA ARG A 88 10.05 1.80 -14.77
C ARG A 88 10.80 2.97 -14.12
N PHE A 89 10.07 4.01 -13.77
CA PHE A 89 10.64 5.17 -13.07
C PHE A 89 11.34 4.76 -11.76
N ILE A 90 10.72 3.95 -10.93
CA ILE A 90 11.29 3.50 -9.66
C ILE A 90 12.59 2.72 -9.89
N VAL A 91 12.59 1.74 -10.80
CA VAL A 91 13.78 0.93 -11.11
C VAL A 91 14.92 1.80 -11.63
N GLU A 92 14.61 2.72 -12.55
CA GLU A 92 15.59 3.64 -13.11
C GLU A 92 16.18 4.57 -12.04
N GLN A 93 15.34 5.20 -11.24
CA GLN A 93 15.82 6.14 -10.23
C GLN A 93 16.62 5.46 -9.10
N ARG A 94 16.38 4.18 -8.82
CA ARG A 94 17.15 3.41 -7.83
C ARG A 94 18.62 3.26 -8.18
N LYS A 95 19.03 3.56 -9.40
CA LYS A 95 20.42 3.51 -9.82
C LYS A 95 21.27 4.60 -9.14
N ASP A 96 20.72 5.81 -9.00
CA ASP A 96 21.48 6.99 -8.57
C ASP A 96 20.67 8.06 -7.82
N ALA A 97 19.47 7.73 -7.35
CA ALA A 97 18.64 8.67 -6.60
C ALA A 97 19.34 9.10 -5.29
N PRO A 98 19.16 10.37 -4.86
CA PRO A 98 19.81 10.90 -3.65
C PRO A 98 19.16 10.41 -2.36
N LEU A 99 18.17 9.52 -2.43
CA LEU A 99 17.43 8.96 -1.32
C LEU A 99 16.93 7.55 -1.65
N PHE A 100 16.55 6.78 -0.63
CA PHE A 100 15.96 5.46 -0.83
C PHE A 100 14.54 5.56 -1.38
N ILE A 101 14.23 4.73 -2.40
CA ILE A 101 12.88 4.65 -2.98
C ILE A 101 12.24 3.34 -2.57
N ILE A 102 11.20 3.40 -1.75
CA ILE A 102 10.49 2.23 -1.21
C ILE A 102 9.16 2.06 -1.95
N GLU A 103 8.87 0.83 -2.31
CA GLU A 103 7.57 0.33 -2.74
C GLU A 103 7.44 -1.16 -2.42
N THR A 104 6.24 -1.67 -2.22
CA THR A 104 5.98 -3.05 -1.79
C THR A 104 5.05 -3.79 -2.74
N TYR A 105 5.00 -3.34 -4.00
CA TYR A 105 4.05 -3.86 -5.00
C TYR A 105 4.64 -4.94 -5.90
N TRP A 106 5.98 -5.05 -5.98
CA TRP A 106 6.66 -5.99 -6.88
C TRP A 106 7.83 -6.68 -6.21
N ASP A 107 7.99 -7.98 -6.52
CA ASP A 107 9.17 -8.74 -6.12
C ASP A 107 10.43 -8.33 -6.92
N GLU A 108 11.54 -9.02 -6.69
CA GLU A 108 12.82 -8.75 -7.37
C GLU A 108 12.77 -9.02 -8.88
N LYS A 109 11.81 -9.85 -9.32
CA LYS A 109 11.58 -10.16 -10.74
C LYS A 109 10.58 -9.21 -11.40
N GLY A 110 10.04 -8.26 -10.65
CA GLY A 110 9.01 -7.32 -11.14
C GLY A 110 7.61 -7.90 -11.18
N ARG A 111 7.39 -9.09 -10.60
CA ARG A 111 6.07 -9.70 -10.52
C ARG A 111 5.29 -9.06 -9.37
N ALA A 112 4.00 -8.88 -9.58
CA ALA A 112 3.14 -8.30 -8.56
C ALA A 112 3.20 -9.08 -7.24
N LEU A 113 3.16 -8.36 -6.13
CA LEU A 113 3.25 -8.84 -4.77
C LEU A 113 2.16 -8.18 -3.92
N CYS A 114 1.39 -8.98 -3.20
CA CYS A 114 0.50 -8.50 -2.15
C CYS A 114 1.09 -8.90 -0.79
N PRO A 115 1.56 -7.94 0.04
CA PRO A 115 2.16 -8.27 1.34
C PRO A 115 1.22 -9.05 2.27
N GLY A 116 -0.08 -8.75 2.26
CA GLY A 116 -1.09 -9.50 3.00
C GLY A 116 -1.21 -10.95 2.53
N ALA A 117 -1.22 -11.18 1.21
CA ALA A 117 -1.27 -12.52 0.63
C ALA A 117 -0.02 -13.34 0.91
N MET A 118 1.13 -12.68 1.01
CA MET A 118 2.41 -13.32 1.35
C MET A 118 2.58 -13.55 2.86
N GLY A 119 1.62 -13.13 3.69
CA GLY A 119 1.73 -13.23 5.15
C GLY A 119 2.80 -12.33 5.78
N MET A 120 3.31 -11.35 5.03
CA MET A 120 4.37 -10.45 5.50
C MET A 120 3.83 -9.27 6.29
N SER A 121 2.58 -8.89 6.08
CA SER A 121 2.00 -7.70 6.70
C SER A 121 0.48 -7.85 6.82
N HIS A 122 -0.02 -7.56 8.01
CA HIS A 122 -1.43 -7.39 8.32
C HIS A 122 -1.64 -6.09 9.08
N HIS A 123 -2.87 -5.66 9.19
CA HIS A 123 -3.23 -4.44 9.92
C HIS A 123 -3.93 -4.80 11.22
N LEU A 124 -3.52 -4.16 12.31
CA LEU A 124 -4.21 -4.20 13.57
C LEU A 124 -4.95 -2.88 13.75
N SER A 125 -6.29 -2.93 13.74
CA SER A 125 -7.10 -1.74 13.87
C SER A 125 -7.11 -1.21 15.31
N PRO A 126 -7.46 0.06 15.53
CA PRO A 126 -7.62 0.61 16.88
C PRO A 126 -8.69 -0.11 17.73
N ALA A 127 -9.61 -0.82 17.08
CA ALA A 127 -10.61 -1.66 17.74
C ALA A 127 -10.11 -3.07 18.10
N GLY A 128 -8.83 -3.36 17.86
CA GLY A 128 -8.23 -4.67 18.13
C GLY A 128 -8.53 -5.73 17.07
N ALA A 129 -9.09 -5.35 15.93
CA ALA A 129 -9.35 -6.28 14.83
C ALA A 129 -8.09 -6.57 14.02
N LEU A 130 -7.85 -7.85 13.70
CA LEU A 130 -6.77 -8.27 12.82
C LEU A 130 -7.27 -8.31 11.37
N GLU A 131 -6.96 -7.29 10.61
CA GLU A 131 -7.38 -7.08 9.24
C GLU A 131 -6.31 -7.57 8.24
N PHE A 132 -6.75 -8.06 7.09
CA PHE A 132 -5.85 -8.52 6.03
C PHE A 132 -4.92 -7.43 5.51
N CYS A 133 -5.43 -6.23 5.34
CA CYS A 133 -4.66 -5.04 4.97
C CYS A 133 -5.41 -3.77 5.36
N PRO A 134 -4.73 -2.61 5.51
CA PRO A 134 -5.37 -1.37 5.96
C PRO A 134 -6.58 -0.89 5.15
N PRO A 135 -6.61 -1.07 3.80
CA PRO A 135 -7.80 -0.69 3.02
C PRO A 135 -9.00 -1.62 3.19
N LEU A 136 -8.80 -2.85 3.65
CA LEU A 136 -9.87 -3.84 3.85
C LEU A 136 -10.25 -3.88 5.34
N GLN A 137 -11.12 -3.00 5.73
CA GLN A 137 -11.56 -2.80 7.12
C GLN A 137 -12.68 -3.80 7.50
N LEU A 138 -12.43 -5.08 7.26
CA LEU A 138 -13.28 -6.22 7.58
C LEU A 138 -12.43 -7.32 8.22
N ALA A 139 -12.86 -7.85 9.35
CA ALA A 139 -12.12 -8.86 10.10
C ALA A 139 -13.04 -9.90 10.73
N LYS A 140 -12.45 -11.01 11.15
CA LYS A 140 -13.10 -12.07 11.93
C LYS A 140 -12.40 -12.29 13.26
N ASP A 141 -11.12 -11.98 13.32
CA ASP A 141 -10.27 -12.22 14.47
C ASP A 141 -9.96 -10.91 15.21
N PHE A 142 -10.00 -10.98 16.54
CA PHE A 142 -9.76 -9.83 17.42
C PHE A 142 -8.75 -10.19 18.50
N ILE A 143 -7.88 -9.24 18.86
CA ILE A 143 -6.99 -9.40 19.98
C ILE A 143 -7.76 -9.29 21.30
N ASN A 144 -7.29 -10.03 22.31
CA ASN A 144 -7.75 -9.87 23.68
C ASN A 144 -7.32 -8.52 24.26
N ALA A 145 -7.99 -8.05 25.28
CA ALA A 145 -7.67 -6.78 25.92
C ALA A 145 -6.21 -6.67 26.42
N ASP A 146 -5.62 -7.80 26.79
CA ASP A 146 -4.21 -7.92 27.22
C ASP A 146 -3.26 -8.30 26.07
N ALA A 147 -3.75 -8.38 24.86
CA ALA A 147 -3.03 -8.80 23.64
C ALA A 147 -2.38 -10.21 23.74
N SER A 148 -2.77 -11.05 24.68
CA SER A 148 -2.16 -12.35 24.92
C SER A 148 -2.28 -13.34 23.75
N ASN A 149 -3.31 -13.19 22.90
CA ASN A 149 -3.55 -14.03 21.74
C ASN A 149 -2.93 -13.49 20.43
N LEU A 150 -2.26 -12.35 20.43
CA LEU A 150 -1.79 -11.66 19.23
C LEU A 150 -0.90 -12.56 18.36
N THR A 151 0.14 -13.16 18.94
CA THR A 151 1.06 -14.04 18.20
C THR A 151 0.34 -15.24 17.61
N GLN A 152 -0.61 -15.83 18.34
CA GLN A 152 -1.39 -16.95 17.87
C GLN A 152 -2.28 -16.55 16.67
N LEU A 153 -2.97 -15.40 16.75
CA LEU A 153 -3.81 -14.92 15.67
C LEU A 153 -3.01 -14.66 14.37
N PHE A 154 -1.85 -14.04 14.48
CA PHE A 154 -0.99 -13.81 13.31
C PHE A 154 -0.55 -15.13 12.64
N ARG A 155 -0.28 -16.16 13.43
CA ARG A 155 0.22 -17.44 12.95
C ARG A 155 -0.89 -18.38 12.48
N ASP A 156 -2.00 -18.47 13.25
CA ASP A 156 -2.94 -19.57 13.16
C ASP A 156 -4.35 -19.13 12.68
N SER A 157 -4.55 -17.88 12.24
CA SER A 157 -5.85 -17.40 11.76
C SER A 157 -6.28 -18.11 10.47
N ALA A 158 -7.31 -18.96 10.59
CA ALA A 158 -7.92 -19.61 9.44
C ALA A 158 -8.57 -18.62 8.45
N PHE A 159 -9.06 -17.49 8.96
CA PHE A 159 -9.62 -16.41 8.15
C PHE A 159 -8.56 -15.76 7.27
N LEU A 160 -7.42 -15.38 7.85
CA LEU A 160 -6.31 -14.82 7.09
C LEU A 160 -5.72 -15.82 6.11
N ASP A 161 -5.62 -17.09 6.48
CA ASP A 161 -5.16 -18.16 5.57
C ASP A 161 -6.11 -18.34 4.39
N GLY A 162 -7.41 -18.30 4.62
CA GLY A 162 -8.41 -18.33 3.55
C GLY A 162 -8.25 -17.16 2.59
N LEU A 163 -8.05 -15.94 3.10
CA LEU A 163 -7.80 -14.74 2.30
C LEU A 163 -6.50 -14.84 1.50
N ARG A 164 -5.42 -15.36 2.10
CA ARG A 164 -4.13 -15.59 1.42
C ARG A 164 -4.29 -16.55 0.26
N LYS A 165 -4.94 -17.71 0.50
CA LYS A 165 -5.18 -18.73 -0.53
C LYS A 165 -6.03 -18.18 -1.68
N MET A 166 -7.18 -17.57 -1.36
CA MET A 166 -8.04 -16.96 -2.36
C MET A 166 -7.30 -15.89 -3.18
N THR A 167 -6.52 -15.04 -2.54
CA THR A 167 -5.73 -14.01 -3.24
C THR A 167 -4.70 -14.64 -4.17
N ALA A 168 -3.96 -15.65 -3.71
CA ALA A 168 -2.96 -16.34 -4.52
C ALA A 168 -3.56 -17.04 -5.76
N GLU A 169 -4.80 -17.55 -5.65
CA GLU A 169 -5.50 -18.21 -6.75
C GLU A 169 -6.12 -17.22 -7.75
N THR A 170 -6.43 -15.99 -7.32
CA THR A 170 -7.18 -15.02 -8.14
C THR A 170 -6.36 -13.85 -8.62
N SER A 171 -5.38 -13.41 -7.85
CA SER A 171 -4.56 -12.24 -8.17
C SER A 171 -3.21 -12.30 -7.48
N ARG A 172 -2.17 -11.96 -8.20
CA ARG A 172 -0.86 -11.69 -7.58
C ARG A 172 -0.77 -10.25 -7.02
N GLY A 173 -1.65 -9.38 -7.50
CA GLY A 173 -1.71 -7.98 -7.12
C GLY A 173 -2.70 -7.68 -5.99
N CYS A 174 -3.47 -6.64 -6.14
CA CYS A 174 -4.44 -6.22 -5.13
C CYS A 174 -5.81 -6.83 -5.38
N ILE A 175 -6.16 -7.89 -4.64
CA ILE A 175 -7.47 -8.56 -4.73
C ILE A 175 -8.63 -7.57 -4.58
N LEU A 176 -8.48 -6.59 -3.70
CA LEU A 176 -9.48 -5.56 -3.44
C LEU A 176 -9.80 -4.71 -4.68
N LEU A 177 -8.80 -4.43 -5.52
CA LEU A 177 -8.99 -3.67 -6.75
C LEU A 177 -9.39 -4.56 -7.93
N GLU A 178 -8.78 -5.73 -8.04
CA GLU A 178 -8.89 -6.57 -9.23
C GLU A 178 -10.11 -7.49 -9.20
N ASN A 179 -10.53 -7.96 -8.01
CA ASN A 179 -11.62 -8.90 -7.84
C ASN A 179 -12.49 -8.60 -6.60
N PRO A 180 -13.05 -7.39 -6.48
CA PRO A 180 -13.81 -6.99 -5.28
C PRO A 180 -15.04 -7.87 -5.03
N SER A 181 -15.73 -8.36 -6.08
CA SER A 181 -16.90 -9.23 -5.94
C SER A 181 -16.54 -10.57 -5.32
N LYS A 182 -15.49 -11.25 -5.81
CA LYS A 182 -15.02 -12.52 -5.21
C LYS A 182 -14.58 -12.33 -3.78
N LEU A 183 -13.94 -11.20 -3.49
CA LEU A 183 -13.54 -10.85 -2.13
C LEU A 183 -14.78 -10.66 -1.23
N ALA A 184 -15.79 -9.94 -1.70
CA ALA A 184 -17.03 -9.73 -0.96
C ALA A 184 -17.76 -11.06 -0.65
N ASP A 185 -17.86 -11.95 -1.64
CA ASP A 185 -18.48 -13.26 -1.47
C ASP A 185 -17.76 -14.10 -0.40
N PHE A 186 -16.43 -14.10 -0.42
CA PHE A 186 -15.62 -14.78 0.59
C PHE A 186 -15.87 -14.18 1.98
N LEU A 187 -15.83 -12.87 2.12
CA LEU A 187 -16.00 -12.19 3.40
C LEU A 187 -17.38 -12.41 4.01
N VAL A 188 -18.42 -12.41 3.17
CA VAL A 188 -19.79 -12.75 3.59
C VAL A 188 -19.87 -14.19 4.08
N LYS A 189 -19.32 -15.15 3.31
CA LYS A 189 -19.28 -16.57 3.67
C LYS A 189 -18.58 -16.82 5.01
N GLU A 190 -17.47 -16.11 5.24
CA GLU A 190 -16.69 -16.24 6.48
C GLU A 190 -17.31 -15.48 7.67
N GLY A 191 -18.34 -14.67 7.45
CA GLY A 191 -18.96 -13.85 8.50
C GLY A 191 -18.06 -12.73 9.00
N ALA A 192 -17.28 -12.11 8.10
CA ALA A 192 -16.42 -10.99 8.44
C ALA A 192 -17.23 -9.78 8.91
N ILE A 193 -16.73 -9.08 9.92
CA ILE A 193 -17.37 -7.95 10.58
C ILE A 193 -16.71 -6.66 10.15
N ASP A 194 -17.51 -5.61 9.91
CA ASP A 194 -17.03 -4.26 9.66
C ASP A 194 -16.40 -3.67 10.93
N THR A 195 -15.13 -3.28 10.82
CA THR A 195 -14.32 -2.78 11.94
C THR A 195 -14.37 -1.25 12.06
N THR A 196 -15.14 -0.60 11.20
CA THR A 196 -15.28 0.88 11.18
C THR A 196 -16.51 1.35 11.93
N SER A 197 -16.49 2.61 12.34
CA SER A 197 -17.67 3.26 12.93
C SER A 197 -18.80 3.50 11.93
N ARG A 198 -18.50 3.54 10.61
CA ARG A 198 -19.51 3.82 9.58
C ARG A 198 -20.35 2.59 9.20
N GLN A 199 -19.87 1.38 9.47
CA GLN A 199 -20.58 0.11 9.24
C GLN A 199 -21.13 -0.09 7.81
N THR A 200 -20.43 0.43 6.81
CA THR A 200 -20.82 0.39 5.39
C THR A 200 -19.78 -0.27 4.48
N VAL A 201 -18.66 -0.76 5.03
CA VAL A 201 -17.52 -1.28 4.25
C VAL A 201 -17.93 -2.46 3.35
N MET A 202 -18.78 -3.35 3.83
CA MET A 202 -19.26 -4.47 3.00
C MET A 202 -20.10 -4.00 1.81
N GLU A 203 -20.95 -2.99 2.03
CA GLU A 203 -21.76 -2.38 0.97
C GLU A 203 -20.90 -1.60 -0.03
N GLU A 204 -19.90 -0.90 0.47
CA GLU A 204 -18.90 -0.20 -0.34
C GLU A 204 -18.16 -1.20 -1.25
N LEU A 205 -17.69 -2.30 -0.69
CA LEU A 205 -16.98 -3.37 -1.40
C LEU A 205 -17.83 -4.00 -2.50
N LYS A 206 -19.09 -4.32 -2.21
CA LYS A 206 -20.03 -4.90 -3.19
C LYS A 206 -20.32 -3.97 -4.37
N LYS A 207 -20.22 -2.65 -4.17
CA LYS A 207 -20.43 -1.63 -5.22
C LYS A 207 -19.16 -1.30 -6.00
N MET A 208 -18.00 -1.80 -5.57
CA MET A 208 -16.74 -1.49 -6.25
C MET A 208 -16.71 -2.07 -7.67
N THR A 209 -16.33 -1.22 -8.61
CA THR A 209 -15.97 -1.64 -9.96
C THR A 209 -14.50 -2.06 -9.98
N PRO A 210 -14.12 -3.20 -10.60
CA PRO A 210 -12.73 -3.59 -10.73
C PRO A 210 -11.88 -2.48 -11.37
N CYS A 211 -10.72 -2.23 -10.75
CA CYS A 211 -9.74 -1.25 -11.22
C CYS A 211 -8.41 -1.94 -11.52
N ALA A 212 -7.55 -1.26 -12.28
CA ALA A 212 -6.19 -1.71 -12.49
C ALA A 212 -5.45 -1.80 -11.15
N GLY A 213 -5.02 -3.01 -10.80
CA GLY A 213 -4.04 -3.23 -9.73
C GLY A 213 -2.62 -2.95 -10.21
N HIS A 214 -1.65 -3.40 -9.44
CA HIS A 214 -0.23 -3.31 -9.80
C HIS A 214 0.27 -4.58 -10.52
N ASN A 215 -0.64 -5.43 -10.97
CA ASN A 215 -0.33 -6.61 -11.78
C ASN A 215 0.08 -6.19 -13.19
N MET A 216 1.12 -6.82 -13.71
CA MET A 216 1.57 -6.64 -15.10
C MET A 216 1.21 -7.86 -15.92
N SER A 217 1.04 -7.72 -17.22
CA SER A 217 0.86 -8.86 -18.11
C SER A 217 2.12 -9.74 -18.10
N ALA A 218 1.94 -11.04 -18.31
CA ALA A 218 3.05 -11.96 -18.40
C ALA A 218 4.03 -11.54 -19.54
N GLY A 219 5.30 -11.39 -19.19
CA GLY A 219 6.33 -10.90 -20.10
C GLY A 219 6.52 -9.38 -20.12
N GLU A 220 5.70 -8.64 -19.42
CA GLU A 220 5.84 -7.17 -19.27
C GLU A 220 6.42 -6.78 -17.89
N GLU A 221 6.81 -7.77 -17.08
CA GLU A 221 7.40 -7.54 -15.77
C GLU A 221 8.72 -6.76 -15.90
N ILE A 222 8.93 -5.82 -15.01
CA ILE A 222 10.12 -4.98 -14.97
C ILE A 222 10.95 -5.39 -13.74
N PRO A 223 12.01 -6.21 -13.94
CA PRO A 223 12.86 -6.69 -12.86
C PRO A 223 13.59 -5.56 -12.14
N GLU A 224 13.99 -5.80 -10.90
CA GLU A 224 14.87 -4.91 -10.16
C GLU A 224 16.30 -5.00 -10.70
N GLU A 225 16.87 -3.86 -11.11
CA GLU A 225 18.22 -3.82 -11.68
C GLU A 225 19.29 -3.53 -10.62
N ASN A 226 18.96 -2.72 -9.60
CA ASN A 226 19.91 -2.37 -8.54
C ASN A 226 20.14 -3.57 -7.61
N ALA A 227 21.42 -3.94 -7.41
CA ALA A 227 21.80 -5.12 -6.64
C ALA A 227 21.35 -5.08 -5.17
N ILE A 228 21.40 -3.89 -4.53
CA ILE A 228 20.99 -3.71 -3.13
C ILE A 228 19.49 -3.92 -3.00
N TYR A 229 18.70 -3.26 -3.85
CA TYR A 229 17.24 -3.40 -3.83
C TYR A 229 16.81 -4.83 -4.20
N ARG A 230 17.50 -5.46 -5.14
CA ARG A 230 17.25 -6.87 -5.51
C ARG A 230 17.51 -7.81 -4.32
N TYR A 231 18.62 -7.61 -3.62
CA TYR A 231 18.93 -8.38 -2.41
C TYR A 231 17.86 -8.19 -1.34
N ILE A 232 17.52 -6.93 -1.04
CA ILE A 232 16.49 -6.56 -0.07
C ILE A 232 15.15 -7.24 -0.42
N LYS A 233 14.68 -7.12 -1.67
CA LYS A 233 13.43 -7.73 -2.14
C LYS A 233 13.43 -9.25 -2.04
N LYS A 234 14.53 -9.89 -2.39
CA LYS A 234 14.69 -11.35 -2.37
C LYS A 234 14.67 -11.92 -0.95
N HIS A 235 15.20 -11.21 0.02
CA HIS A 235 15.33 -11.68 1.40
C HIS A 235 14.24 -11.13 2.33
N TYR A 236 13.19 -10.53 1.79
CA TYR A 236 12.06 -9.98 2.54
C TYR A 236 12.47 -8.98 3.63
N PHE A 237 13.58 -8.28 3.43
CA PHE A 237 14.06 -7.25 4.34
C PHE A 237 13.14 -6.01 4.37
N PHE A 238 11.98 -6.12 3.78
CA PHE A 238 10.89 -5.16 3.90
C PHE A 238 10.08 -5.29 5.19
N GLY A 239 10.66 -5.82 6.22
CA GLY A 239 10.37 -5.38 7.56
C GLY A 239 10.63 -3.89 7.77
N PHE A 240 11.07 -3.17 6.75
CA PHE A 240 10.86 -1.75 6.62
C PHE A 240 9.38 -1.50 6.47
N GLY A 241 8.65 -1.70 7.57
CA GLY A 241 7.28 -1.35 7.73
C GLY A 241 6.55 -1.21 6.41
N ALA A 242 6.20 -2.32 5.77
CA ALA A 242 5.39 -2.27 4.56
C ALA A 242 4.13 -1.44 4.81
N TYR A 243 3.83 -1.21 6.07
CA TYR A 243 2.75 -0.39 6.60
C TYR A 243 3.14 0.10 8.00
N GLY A 244 4.24 0.84 8.11
CA GLY A 244 4.55 1.57 9.32
C GLY A 244 3.54 2.66 9.59
#